data_f8a0d06cb93980d4c97342c4c1a95369
#
_entry.id   f8a0d06cb93980d4c97342c4c1a95369
#
_cell.length_a   1.000
_cell.length_b   1.000
_cell.length_c   1.000
_cell.angle_alpha   90.00
_cell.angle_beta   90.00
_cell.angle_gamma   90.00
#
_symmetry.space_group_name_H-M   'P 1'
#
loop_
_entity.id
_entity.type
_entity.pdbx_description
1 polymer ?
#
loop_
_entity_poly.entity_id
_entity_poly.type
_entity_poly.pdbx_seq_one_letter_code
_entity_poly.pdbx_strand_id
1 'polypeptide(L)'
;YITKHHSIIISGFIHFRLKDYRRLLEDLIDFSVNEFIIEREYLEFVSLLRLYVNSQVPSPIAVHLVSFGNNLILLDEHLEIIDVDKNALKAKYLSDVSFSNNDYVLNTLLNLLPQKIHLHLVSSSANLEFINTLQLIFVNQIEICTDCNICNLYKKIYVKQKK
;
A
#
# COMPACT_ATOMS: atom_id res chain seq x y z
N TYR A 1 -8.95 -11.48 -47.44
CA TYR A 1 -9.72 -10.50 -48.22
C TYR A 1 -9.10 -10.26 -49.60
N ILE A 2 -7.82 -9.99 -49.67
CA ILE A 2 -7.07 -9.68 -50.91
C ILE A 2 -7.12 -10.85 -51.92
N THR A 3 -7.14 -12.06 -51.45
CA THR A 3 -7.24 -13.27 -52.32
C THR A 3 -8.55 -13.38 -53.06
N LYS A 4 -9.62 -12.72 -52.63
CA LYS A 4 -10.97 -12.74 -53.23
C LYS A 4 -11.34 -11.45 -53.97
N HIS A 5 -10.56 -10.37 -53.82
CA HIS A 5 -10.88 -9.07 -54.39
C HIS A 5 -9.64 -8.46 -55.07
N HIS A 6 -9.80 -7.97 -56.29
CA HIS A 6 -8.70 -7.43 -57.09
C HIS A 6 -8.33 -5.98 -56.72
N SER A 7 -9.12 -5.34 -55.87
CA SER A 7 -8.85 -3.99 -55.39
C SER A 7 -9.27 -3.81 -53.93
N ILE A 8 -8.61 -2.93 -53.22
CA ILE A 8 -8.93 -2.58 -51.83
C ILE A 8 -8.90 -1.05 -51.64
N ILE A 9 -9.96 -0.53 -51.06
CA ILE A 9 -10.03 0.83 -50.61
C ILE A 9 -9.47 0.85 -49.16
N ILE A 10 -8.24 1.33 -48.99
CA ILE A 10 -7.51 1.28 -47.71
C ILE A 10 -8.28 1.97 -46.59
N SER A 11 -8.83 3.16 -46.85
CA SER A 11 -9.63 3.90 -45.85
C SER A 11 -10.87 3.14 -45.41
N GLY A 12 -11.59 2.52 -46.36
CA GLY A 12 -12.76 1.67 -46.06
C GLY A 12 -12.37 0.41 -45.29
N PHE A 13 -11.27 -0.24 -45.66
CA PHE A 13 -10.76 -1.41 -44.94
C PHE A 13 -10.43 -1.09 -43.49
N ILE A 14 -9.69 -0.01 -43.24
CA ILE A 14 -9.35 0.44 -41.88
C ILE A 14 -10.62 0.75 -41.10
N HIS A 15 -11.54 1.51 -41.68
CA HIS A 15 -12.74 1.96 -40.99
C HIS A 15 -13.70 0.82 -40.64
N PHE A 16 -13.91 -0.13 -41.56
CA PHE A 16 -14.92 -1.17 -41.39
C PHE A 16 -14.35 -2.52 -40.90
N ARG A 17 -13.14 -2.90 -41.34
CA ARG A 17 -12.56 -4.22 -41.02
C ARG A 17 -11.65 -4.22 -39.79
N LEU A 18 -11.04 -3.09 -39.48
CA LEU A 18 -10.19 -2.95 -38.30
C LEU A 18 -10.91 -2.18 -37.17
N LYS A 19 -12.23 -2.02 -37.26
CA LYS A 19 -13.00 -1.32 -36.23
C LYS A 19 -12.83 -1.90 -34.82
N ASP A 20 -12.93 -3.23 -34.70
CA ASP A 20 -12.83 -3.91 -33.39
C ASP A 20 -11.40 -3.83 -32.85
N TYR A 21 -10.39 -3.95 -33.72
CA TYR A 21 -8.98 -3.79 -33.33
C TYR A 21 -8.69 -2.37 -32.85
N ARG A 22 -9.21 -1.35 -33.55
CA ARG A 22 -9.07 0.04 -33.17
C ARG A 22 -9.70 0.30 -31.79
N ARG A 23 -10.90 -0.22 -31.55
CA ARG A 23 -11.59 -0.11 -30.27
C ARG A 23 -10.77 -0.75 -29.14
N LEU A 24 -10.22 -1.94 -29.37
CA LEU A 24 -9.35 -2.61 -28.39
C LEU A 24 -8.10 -1.78 -28.06
N LEU A 25 -7.52 -1.09 -29.04
CA LEU A 25 -6.39 -0.17 -28.80
C LEU A 25 -6.82 1.06 -28.00
N GLU A 26 -7.99 1.64 -28.30
CA GLU A 26 -8.54 2.77 -27.56
C GLU A 26 -8.77 2.38 -26.10
N ASP A 27 -9.43 1.24 -25.83
CA ASP A 27 -9.66 0.70 -24.48
C ASP A 27 -8.32 0.45 -23.73
N LEU A 28 -7.30 -0.04 -24.41
CA LEU A 28 -5.97 -0.29 -23.81
C LEU A 28 -5.26 1.02 -23.46
N ILE A 29 -5.36 2.03 -24.33
CA ILE A 29 -4.78 3.35 -24.07
C ILE A 29 -5.46 3.99 -22.86
N ASP A 30 -6.80 3.98 -22.82
CA ASP A 30 -7.56 4.55 -21.71
C ASP A 30 -7.23 3.85 -20.38
N PHE A 31 -7.12 2.52 -20.38
CA PHE A 31 -6.67 1.77 -19.23
C PHE A 31 -5.26 2.19 -18.77
N SER A 32 -4.31 2.24 -19.71
CA SER A 32 -2.92 2.61 -19.39
C SER A 32 -2.78 4.04 -18.87
N VAL A 33 -3.55 4.98 -19.41
CA VAL A 33 -3.58 6.38 -18.95
C VAL A 33 -4.16 6.45 -17.52
N ASN A 34 -5.25 5.73 -17.26
CA ASN A 34 -5.84 5.69 -15.93
C ASN A 34 -4.88 5.10 -14.88
N GLU A 35 -4.21 3.99 -15.19
CA GLU A 35 -3.18 3.40 -14.32
C GLU A 35 -2.05 4.39 -14.03
N PHE A 36 -1.57 5.09 -15.05
CA PHE A 36 -0.52 6.10 -14.88
C PHE A 36 -0.96 7.26 -13.98
N ILE A 37 -2.21 7.73 -14.13
CA ILE A 37 -2.77 8.79 -13.28
C ILE A 37 -2.84 8.32 -11.82
N ILE A 38 -3.39 7.11 -11.57
CA ILE A 38 -3.52 6.54 -10.23
C ILE A 38 -2.13 6.40 -9.56
N GLU A 39 -1.15 5.87 -10.29
CA GLU A 39 0.22 5.73 -9.77
C GLU A 39 0.84 7.10 -9.42
N ARG A 40 0.64 8.09 -10.27
CA ARG A 40 1.12 9.45 -10.03
C ARG A 40 0.46 10.09 -8.81
N GLU A 41 -0.86 10.01 -8.69
CA GLU A 41 -1.60 10.53 -7.54
C GLU A 41 -1.18 9.84 -6.25
N TYR A 42 -0.93 8.53 -6.28
CA TYR A 42 -0.39 7.78 -5.16
C TYR A 42 0.99 8.29 -4.73
N LEU A 43 1.92 8.49 -5.66
CA LEU A 43 3.26 9.00 -5.37
C LEU A 43 3.22 10.45 -4.83
N GLU A 44 2.36 11.29 -5.36
CA GLU A 44 2.13 12.65 -4.86
C GLU A 44 1.60 12.61 -3.42
N PHE A 45 0.63 11.76 -3.13
CA PHE A 45 0.09 11.56 -1.78
C PHE A 45 1.16 11.07 -0.79
N VAL A 46 1.94 10.05 -1.15
CA VAL A 46 3.06 9.56 -0.32
C VAL A 46 4.08 10.67 -0.06
N SER A 47 4.38 11.48 -1.06
CA SER A 47 5.29 12.62 -0.94
C SER A 47 4.78 13.68 0.03
N LEU A 48 3.48 13.97 0.02
CA LEU A 48 2.84 14.89 0.97
C LEU A 48 2.91 14.36 2.40
N LEU A 49 2.64 13.06 2.61
CA LEU A 49 2.77 12.44 3.93
C LEU A 49 4.21 12.49 4.44
N ARG A 50 5.18 12.24 3.57
CA ARG A 50 6.61 12.36 3.90
C ARG A 50 6.98 13.79 4.29
N LEU A 51 6.51 14.79 3.56
CA LEU A 51 6.73 16.20 3.90
C LEU A 51 6.12 16.54 5.26
N TYR A 52 4.90 16.04 5.53
CA TYR A 52 4.26 16.21 6.83
C TYR A 52 5.12 15.63 7.96
N VAL A 53 5.53 14.35 7.85
CA VAL A 53 6.38 13.70 8.87
C VAL A 53 7.68 14.47 9.11
N ASN A 54 8.36 14.89 8.02
CA ASN A 54 9.63 15.61 8.11
C ASN A 54 9.48 17.04 8.68
N SER A 55 8.28 17.62 8.61
CA SER A 55 8.02 18.97 9.16
C SER A 55 7.70 18.95 10.65
N GLN A 56 7.42 17.78 11.23
CA GLN A 56 7.08 17.62 12.63
C GLN A 56 8.31 17.29 13.48
N VAL A 57 8.24 17.59 14.77
CA VAL A 57 9.23 17.13 15.73
C VAL A 57 8.87 15.70 16.15
N PRO A 58 9.74 14.70 15.91
CA PRO A 58 9.45 13.33 16.31
C PRO A 58 9.28 13.21 17.82
N SER A 59 8.28 12.43 18.24
CA SER A 59 8.14 12.04 19.64
C SER A 59 9.31 11.12 20.03
N PRO A 60 9.91 11.26 21.22
CA PRO A 60 11.04 10.44 21.65
C PRO A 60 10.61 9.03 22.05
N ILE A 61 9.75 8.40 21.26
CA ILE A 61 9.22 7.05 21.45
C ILE A 61 9.70 6.14 20.34
N ALA A 62 9.92 4.87 20.66
CA ALA A 62 10.12 3.80 19.69
C ALA A 62 8.86 2.91 19.65
N VAL A 63 8.47 2.49 18.47
CA VAL A 63 7.34 1.57 18.29
C VAL A 63 7.78 0.33 17.53
N HIS A 64 7.13 -0.79 17.80
CA HIS A 64 7.36 -2.05 17.12
C HIS A 64 6.16 -2.37 16.24
N LEU A 65 6.40 -2.48 14.94
CA LEU A 65 5.40 -2.91 13.97
C LEU A 65 5.67 -4.36 13.57
N VAL A 66 4.79 -5.27 13.96
CA VAL A 66 4.92 -6.70 13.67
C VAL A 66 4.03 -7.04 12.48
N SER A 67 4.64 -7.52 11.39
CA SER A 67 3.94 -7.96 10.18
C SER A 67 3.94 -9.49 10.08
N PHE A 68 2.75 -10.10 10.08
CA PHE A 68 2.57 -11.53 9.91
C PHE A 68 1.35 -11.84 9.03
N GLY A 69 1.60 -12.40 7.85
CA GLY A 69 0.57 -12.54 6.82
C GLY A 69 0.01 -11.18 6.40
N ASN A 70 -1.32 -11.06 6.41
CA ASN A 70 -2.01 -9.80 6.13
C ASN A 70 -2.29 -8.96 7.38
N ASN A 71 -1.82 -9.40 8.55
CA ASN A 71 -2.06 -8.70 9.80
C ASN A 71 -0.86 -7.86 10.20
N LEU A 72 -1.16 -6.70 10.78
CA LEU A 72 -0.20 -5.78 11.37
C LEU A 72 -0.58 -5.52 12.81
N ILE A 73 0.38 -5.60 13.71
CA ILE A 73 0.21 -5.25 15.12
C ILE A 73 1.23 -4.17 15.46
N LEU A 74 0.75 -3.11 16.08
CA LEU A 74 1.58 -2.02 16.60
C LEU A 74 1.74 -2.20 18.11
N LEU A 75 3.00 -2.18 18.56
CA LEU A 75 3.35 -2.31 19.98
C LEU A 75 4.16 -1.08 20.41
N ASP A 76 4.05 -0.72 21.66
CA ASP A 76 4.87 0.30 22.29
C ASP A 76 6.26 -0.23 22.73
N GLU A 77 7.02 0.61 23.43
CA GLU A 77 8.35 0.26 23.99
C GLU A 77 8.29 -0.85 25.03
N HIS A 78 7.14 -1.04 25.70
CA HIS A 78 6.90 -2.08 26.70
C HIS A 78 6.35 -3.37 26.07
N LEU A 79 6.20 -3.40 24.72
CA LEU A 79 5.60 -4.48 23.95
C LEU A 79 4.10 -4.67 24.24
N GLU A 80 3.44 -3.64 24.73
CA GLU A 80 2.00 -3.61 24.87
C GLU A 80 1.36 -3.19 23.53
N ILE A 81 0.19 -3.77 23.24
CA ILE A 81 -0.51 -3.48 21.99
C ILE A 81 -1.03 -2.05 22.05
N ILE A 82 -0.60 -1.21 21.11
CA ILE A 82 -1.21 0.10 20.91
C ILE A 82 -2.56 -0.15 20.26
N ASP A 83 -3.62 0.09 21.03
CA ASP A 83 -4.97 -0.05 20.51
C ASP A 83 -5.25 1.06 19.48
N VAL A 84 -5.46 0.64 18.27
CA VAL A 84 -5.78 1.55 17.17
C VAL A 84 -7.25 1.89 17.28
N ASP A 85 -7.57 3.11 17.72
CA ASP A 85 -8.96 3.53 17.89
C ASP A 85 -9.71 3.62 16.55
N LYS A 86 -10.29 2.48 16.17
CA LYS A 86 -11.08 2.33 14.95
C LYS A 86 -12.31 3.21 14.94
N ASN A 87 -12.79 3.62 16.10
CA ASN A 87 -13.99 4.44 16.24
C ASN A 87 -13.69 5.93 16.03
N ALA A 88 -12.51 6.40 16.44
CA ALA A 88 -12.10 7.78 16.24
C ALA A 88 -11.99 8.15 14.76
N LEU A 89 -11.44 7.26 13.92
CA LEU A 89 -11.39 7.47 12.47
C LEU A 89 -12.77 7.49 11.82
N LYS A 90 -13.65 6.55 12.18
CA LYS A 90 -15.02 6.49 11.67
C LYS A 90 -15.82 7.72 12.06
N ALA A 91 -15.69 8.19 13.30
CA ALA A 91 -16.39 9.39 13.77
C ALA A 91 -15.89 10.68 13.07
N LYS A 92 -14.59 10.75 12.73
CA LYS A 92 -13.98 11.92 12.09
C LYS A 92 -14.40 12.09 10.63
N TYR A 93 -14.63 11.00 9.90
CA TYR A 93 -14.86 11.06 8.46
C TYR A 93 -16.31 10.87 8.01
N LEU A 94 -17.27 10.65 8.92
CA LEU A 94 -18.74 10.63 8.64
C LEU A 94 -19.15 9.85 7.37
N SER A 95 -18.34 8.88 6.91
CA SER A 95 -18.56 8.20 5.63
C SER A 95 -18.62 6.69 5.81
N ASP A 96 -19.37 6.02 4.94
CA ASP A 96 -19.45 4.57 4.81
C ASP A 96 -18.15 3.92 4.29
N VAL A 97 -17.02 4.63 4.37
CA VAL A 97 -15.69 4.13 3.95
C VAL A 97 -15.21 3.11 4.96
N SER A 98 -15.00 1.89 4.49
CA SER A 98 -14.35 0.84 5.27
C SER A 98 -12.83 1.03 5.24
N PHE A 99 -12.24 1.40 6.37
CA PHE A 99 -10.78 1.48 6.51
C PHE A 99 -10.17 0.10 6.68
N SER A 100 -9.06 -0.14 6.00
CA SER A 100 -8.27 -1.35 6.17
C SER A 100 -7.42 -1.28 7.45
N ASN A 101 -6.88 -2.42 7.88
CA ASN A 101 -5.93 -2.44 9.00
C ASN A 101 -4.68 -1.58 8.72
N ASN A 102 -4.25 -1.53 7.48
CA ASN A 102 -3.12 -0.70 7.03
C ASN A 102 -3.38 0.80 7.24
N ASP A 103 -4.60 1.25 6.92
CA ASP A 103 -4.99 2.66 7.09
C ASP A 103 -4.98 3.07 8.56
N TYR A 104 -5.46 2.17 9.44
CA TYR A 104 -5.41 2.41 10.88
C TYR A 104 -3.98 2.49 11.41
N VAL A 105 -3.10 1.56 11.00
CA VAL A 105 -1.69 1.56 11.40
C VAL A 105 -0.99 2.83 10.91
N LEU A 106 -1.18 3.20 9.63
CA LEU A 106 -0.61 4.41 9.06
C LEU A 106 -1.06 5.66 9.83
N ASN A 107 -2.37 5.80 10.05
CA ASN A 107 -2.91 6.95 10.79
C ASN A 107 -2.36 7.01 12.22
N THR A 108 -2.24 5.87 12.90
CA THR A 108 -1.66 5.82 14.25
C THR A 108 -0.19 6.26 14.24
N LEU A 109 0.62 5.79 13.29
CA LEU A 109 2.01 6.20 13.13
C LEU A 109 2.15 7.70 12.82
N LEU A 110 1.27 8.25 11.98
CA LEU A 110 1.23 9.68 11.66
C LEU A 110 0.83 10.55 12.87
N ASN A 111 0.00 10.04 13.78
CA ASN A 111 -0.38 10.74 15.00
C ASN A 111 0.70 10.64 16.08
N LEU A 112 1.35 9.48 16.23
CA LEU A 112 2.39 9.25 17.21
C LEU A 112 3.72 9.91 16.84
N LEU A 113 4.02 10.00 15.54
CA LEU A 113 5.29 10.52 15.00
C LEU A 113 6.51 9.94 15.74
N PRO A 114 6.67 8.62 15.81
CA PRO A 114 7.72 8.00 16.59
C PRO A 114 9.09 8.32 16.03
N GLN A 115 10.09 8.44 16.91
CA GLN A 115 11.48 8.63 16.50
C GLN A 115 12.04 7.40 15.78
N LYS A 116 11.60 6.20 16.20
CA LYS A 116 12.01 4.91 15.59
C LYS A 116 10.83 3.97 15.44
N ILE A 117 10.82 3.25 14.32
CA ILE A 117 9.85 2.19 14.00
C ILE A 117 10.64 0.91 13.74
N HIS A 118 10.57 -0.05 14.67
CA HIS A 118 11.15 -1.37 14.48
C HIS A 118 10.17 -2.27 13.75
N LEU A 119 10.40 -2.50 12.46
CA LEU A 119 9.57 -3.34 11.62
C LEU A 119 10.00 -4.80 11.69
N HIS A 120 9.18 -5.66 12.29
CA HIS A 120 9.41 -7.09 12.44
C HIS A 120 8.70 -7.88 11.34
N LEU A 121 9.48 -8.46 10.41
CA LEU A 121 8.96 -9.30 9.34
C LEU A 121 8.93 -10.77 9.79
N VAL A 122 7.74 -11.26 10.17
CA VAL A 122 7.56 -12.59 10.72
C VAL A 122 7.31 -13.65 9.65
N SER A 123 6.67 -13.27 8.54
CA SER A 123 6.37 -14.17 7.43
C SER A 123 6.76 -13.58 6.09
N SER A 124 7.06 -14.46 5.11
CA SER A 124 7.34 -14.08 3.73
C SER A 124 6.11 -13.56 2.96
N SER A 125 4.91 -13.74 3.50
CA SER A 125 3.65 -13.23 2.92
C SER A 125 3.24 -11.87 3.51
N ALA A 126 4.21 -11.09 4.00
CA ALA A 126 3.95 -9.71 4.45
C ALA A 126 3.40 -8.87 3.30
N ASN A 127 2.56 -7.90 3.61
CA ASN A 127 2.07 -6.91 2.63
C ASN A 127 3.23 -5.97 2.25
N LEU A 128 4.04 -6.40 1.26
CA LEU A 128 5.24 -5.71 0.84
C LEU A 128 4.94 -4.31 0.30
N GLU A 129 3.80 -4.12 -0.36
CA GLU A 129 3.38 -2.83 -0.90
C GLU A 129 3.20 -1.80 0.22
N PHE A 130 2.47 -2.16 1.26
CA PHE A 130 2.29 -1.28 2.43
C PHE A 130 3.60 -1.01 3.18
N ILE A 131 4.46 -2.01 3.32
CA ILE A 131 5.78 -1.86 3.93
C ILE A 131 6.63 -0.87 3.13
N ASN A 132 6.65 -0.98 1.80
CA ASN A 132 7.34 -0.03 0.93
C ASN A 132 6.78 1.40 1.09
N THR A 133 5.45 1.53 1.19
CA THR A 133 4.81 2.82 1.46
C THR A 133 5.29 3.43 2.77
N LEU A 134 5.33 2.65 3.85
CA LEU A 134 5.85 3.13 5.14
C LEU A 134 7.30 3.56 5.05
N GLN A 135 8.15 2.81 4.34
CA GLN A 135 9.55 3.16 4.14
C GLN A 135 9.73 4.46 3.34
N LEU A 136 8.84 4.74 2.40
CA LEU A 136 8.84 6.00 1.64
C LEU A 136 8.41 7.20 2.49
N ILE A 137 7.50 7.01 3.43
CA ILE A 137 7.00 8.07 4.33
C ILE A 137 7.98 8.33 5.48
N PHE A 138 8.43 7.27 6.18
CA PHE A 138 9.26 7.32 7.38
C PHE A 138 10.73 6.96 7.09
N VAL A 139 11.34 7.58 6.10
CA VAL A 139 12.62 7.18 5.45
C VAL A 139 13.77 6.86 6.42
N ASN A 140 13.95 7.65 7.47
CA ASN A 140 15.08 7.51 8.40
C ASN A 140 14.66 6.96 9.78
N GLN A 141 13.41 6.55 9.92
CA GLN A 141 12.82 6.13 11.19
C GLN A 141 12.57 4.62 11.25
N ILE A 142 12.59 3.92 10.09
CA ILE A 142 12.29 2.49 10.00
C ILE A 142 13.57 1.66 10.03
N GLU A 143 13.62 0.73 10.99
CA GLU A 143 14.64 -0.30 11.09
C GLU A 143 13.99 -1.68 10.90
N ILE A 144 14.43 -2.44 9.88
CA ILE A 144 13.87 -3.77 9.60
C ILE A 144 14.58 -4.82 10.44
N CYS A 145 13.79 -5.64 11.14
CA CYS A 145 14.26 -6.77 11.92
C CYS A 145 13.59 -8.08 11.44
N THR A 146 14.40 -9.12 11.23
CA THR A 146 13.92 -10.43 10.77
C THR A 146 14.16 -11.55 11.76
N ASP A 147 15.01 -11.34 12.77
CA ASP A 147 15.41 -12.37 13.72
C ASP A 147 15.77 -11.81 15.12
N CYS A 148 14.74 -11.47 15.86
CA CYS A 148 14.85 -11.10 17.28
C CYS A 148 13.85 -11.92 18.12
N ASN A 149 13.83 -11.69 19.43
CA ASN A 149 12.91 -12.39 20.35
C ASN A 149 11.44 -12.16 19.97
N ILE A 150 11.07 -10.93 19.53
CA ILE A 150 9.72 -10.59 19.09
C ILE A 150 9.39 -11.38 17.81
N CYS A 151 10.28 -11.35 16.81
CA CYS A 151 10.09 -12.13 15.58
C CYS A 151 9.88 -13.60 15.87
N ASN A 152 10.68 -14.18 16.77
CA ASN A 152 10.60 -15.60 17.13
C ASN A 152 9.33 -15.94 17.91
N LEU A 153 8.86 -15.05 18.79
CA LEU A 153 7.60 -15.21 19.50
C LEU A 153 6.42 -15.24 18.51
N TYR A 154 6.34 -14.26 17.64
CA TYR A 154 5.24 -14.15 16.67
C TYR A 154 5.31 -15.22 15.56
N LYS A 155 6.49 -15.70 15.17
CA LYS A 155 6.64 -16.89 14.31
C LYS A 155 5.96 -18.12 14.93
N LYS A 156 6.16 -18.36 16.24
CA LYS A 156 5.52 -19.47 16.95
C LYS A 156 3.99 -19.32 17.02
N ILE A 157 3.48 -18.13 17.24
CA ILE A 157 2.04 -17.82 17.27
C ILE A 157 1.43 -18.06 15.88
N TYR A 158 2.07 -17.55 14.82
CA TYR A 158 1.61 -17.71 13.45
C TYR A 158 1.51 -19.15 12.99
N VAL A 159 2.49 -20.00 13.35
CA VAL A 159 2.47 -21.43 13.04
C VAL A 159 1.32 -22.15 13.74
N LYS A 160 0.95 -21.73 14.95
CA LYS A 160 -0.18 -22.32 15.70
C LYS A 160 -1.56 -21.95 15.13
N GLN A 161 -1.69 -20.79 14.49
CA GLN A 161 -2.96 -20.35 13.88
C GLN A 161 -3.23 -21.00 12.52
N LYS A 162 -2.22 -21.59 11.87
CA LYS A 162 -2.35 -22.30 10.58
C LYS A 162 -2.68 -23.80 10.73
N LYS A 163 -2.74 -24.33 11.95
CA LYS A 163 -3.16 -25.69 12.25
C LYS A 163 -4.62 -25.70 12.70
#